data_abceacda02fe0edf6a8076ec17eb8662
#
_entry.id   abceacda02fe0edf6a8076ec17eb8662
#
_cell.length_a   1.000
_cell.length_b   1.000
_cell.length_c   1.000
_cell.angle_alpha   90.00
_cell.angle_beta   90.00
_cell.angle_gamma   90.00
#
_symmetry.space_group_name_H-M   'P 1'
#
loop_
_entity.id
_entity.type
_entity.pdbx_description
1 polymer ?
#
loop_
_entity_poly.entity_id
_entity_poly.type
_entity_poly.pdbx_seq_one_letter_code
_entity_poly.pdbx_strand_id
1 'polypeptide(L)'
;MDRRSFIRGAGLAGVGAAAAATLAAPAIAQSNPKITWRLTSSFPKALDTIYGGAEVFAKMVSEATDGNFQIQCFAAGEIVPGLQAADATAAGTVEAAHTVAYYYWGKDPAWALGAAVPFALNARGMNAWMYHGGGIDLFNEFLGQQGLVGFPGGNTGTQMGGWFRKQINTLEDMKGLKMRIGGFAGKVVEKLG
;
A
#
# COMPACT_ATOMS: atom_id res chain seq x y z
N MET A 1 -0.70 74.66 23.61
CA MET A 1 -0.53 73.20 23.78
C MET A 1 0.39 72.96 24.95
N ASP A 2 -0.14 72.30 25.97
CA ASP A 2 0.62 72.05 27.20
C ASP A 2 1.59 70.88 27.00
N ARG A 3 2.86 71.06 27.42
CA ARG A 3 3.95 70.08 27.32
C ARG A 3 3.57 68.71 27.92
N ARG A 4 2.71 68.69 28.90
CA ARG A 4 2.22 67.45 29.54
C ARG A 4 1.30 66.64 28.64
N SER A 5 0.47 67.28 27.79
CA SER A 5 -0.39 66.55 26.85
C SER A 5 0.38 65.91 25.72
N PHE A 6 1.50 66.52 25.28
CA PHE A 6 2.38 65.97 24.27
C PHE A 6 3.12 64.70 24.75
N ILE A 7 3.61 64.73 25.98
CA ILE A 7 4.31 63.56 26.55
C ILE A 7 3.38 62.37 26.78
N ARG A 8 2.13 62.63 27.18
CA ARG A 8 1.12 61.56 27.32
C ARG A 8 0.71 60.97 25.96
N GLY A 9 0.64 61.76 24.90
CA GLY A 9 0.35 61.26 23.55
C GLY A 9 1.50 60.41 22.97
N ALA A 10 2.73 60.82 23.20
CA ALA A 10 3.91 60.09 22.73
C ALA A 10 4.09 58.74 23.46
N GLY A 11 3.75 58.65 24.76
CA GLY A 11 3.83 57.41 25.55
C GLY A 11 2.85 56.36 25.07
N LEU A 12 1.60 56.77 24.71
CA LEU A 12 0.58 55.84 24.18
C LEU A 12 0.89 55.37 22.75
N ALA A 13 1.52 56.21 21.91
CA ALA A 13 1.95 55.81 20.56
C ALA A 13 3.13 54.80 20.61
N GLY A 14 4.04 54.95 21.61
CA GLY A 14 5.16 54.04 21.78
C GLY A 14 4.75 52.61 22.23
N VAL A 15 3.73 52.50 23.09
CA VAL A 15 3.20 51.21 23.53
C VAL A 15 2.46 50.50 22.41
N GLY A 16 1.72 51.20 21.56
CA GLY A 16 1.06 50.64 20.39
C GLY A 16 2.00 50.10 19.33
N ALA A 17 3.13 50.78 19.07
CA ALA A 17 4.12 50.37 18.13
C ALA A 17 4.94 49.17 18.63
N ALA A 18 5.21 49.05 19.92
CA ALA A 18 5.89 47.90 20.51
C ALA A 18 5.00 46.64 20.51
N ALA A 19 3.66 46.80 20.70
CA ALA A 19 2.71 45.66 20.61
C ALA A 19 2.53 45.13 19.17
N ALA A 20 2.63 46.02 18.15
CA ALA A 20 2.57 45.61 16.75
C ALA A 20 3.83 44.91 16.26
N ALA A 21 4.99 45.23 16.83
CA ALA A 21 6.27 44.60 16.46
C ALA A 21 6.37 43.13 16.93
N THR A 22 5.58 42.71 17.95
CA THR A 22 5.60 41.32 18.46
C THR A 22 4.70 40.37 17.62
N LEU A 23 3.91 40.89 16.68
CA LEU A 23 3.03 40.07 15.81
C LEU A 23 3.68 39.66 14.49
N ALA A 24 4.86 40.17 14.17
CA ALA A 24 5.58 39.84 12.96
C ALA A 24 6.73 38.89 13.24
N ALA A 25 6.51 37.82 14.01
CA ALA A 25 7.40 36.66 13.90
C ALA A 25 7.22 36.10 12.47
N PRO A 26 8.25 36.02 11.64
CA PRO A 26 8.11 35.34 10.36
C PRO A 26 7.64 33.93 10.69
N ALA A 27 6.49 33.55 10.10
CA ALA A 27 6.12 32.14 10.06
C ALA A 27 7.26 31.44 9.32
N ILE A 28 8.19 30.85 10.06
CA ILE A 28 9.18 29.95 9.47
C ILE A 28 8.32 28.81 8.94
N ALA A 29 8.07 28.81 7.64
CA ALA A 29 7.49 27.67 6.96
C ALA A 29 8.45 26.52 7.26
N GLN A 30 8.10 25.68 8.21
CA GLN A 30 8.82 24.44 8.42
C GLN A 30 8.69 23.70 7.10
N SER A 31 9.80 23.59 6.37
CA SER A 31 9.86 22.79 5.18
C SER A 31 9.43 21.37 5.59
N ASN A 32 8.37 20.88 4.99
CA ASN A 32 7.93 19.51 5.23
C ASN A 32 9.12 18.56 5.02
N PRO A 33 9.35 17.60 5.91
CA PRO A 33 10.47 16.67 5.77
C PRO A 33 10.32 15.92 4.43
N LYS A 34 11.44 15.78 3.71
CA LYS A 34 11.47 14.93 2.51
C LYS A 34 11.53 13.48 2.94
N ILE A 35 10.56 12.69 2.50
CA ILE A 35 10.44 11.27 2.79
C ILE A 35 10.70 10.51 1.49
N THR A 36 11.49 9.45 1.56
CA THR A 36 11.70 8.53 0.44
C THR A 36 11.52 7.12 0.94
N TRP A 37 10.60 6.38 0.30
CA TRP A 37 10.36 4.95 0.54
C TRP A 37 10.81 4.12 -0.65
N ARG A 38 11.22 2.90 -0.37
CA ARG A 38 11.44 1.85 -1.37
C ARG A 38 10.26 0.88 -1.29
N LEU A 39 9.62 0.66 -2.41
CA LEU A 39 8.53 -0.29 -2.55
C LEU A 39 9.02 -1.46 -3.41
N THR A 40 9.12 -2.65 -2.84
CA THR A 40 9.41 -3.86 -3.60
C THR A 40 8.13 -4.52 -4.08
N SER A 41 8.10 -4.93 -5.36
CA SER A 41 6.94 -5.60 -5.94
C SER A 41 7.19 -7.10 -6.11
N SER A 42 6.16 -7.90 -5.90
CA SER A 42 6.15 -9.31 -6.27
C SER A 42 6.04 -9.55 -7.79
N PHE A 43 5.83 -8.49 -8.56
CA PHE A 43 5.54 -8.56 -9.99
C PHE A 43 6.67 -8.00 -10.84
N PRO A 44 6.96 -8.59 -12.02
CA PRO A 44 7.92 -8.05 -12.96
C PRO A 44 7.33 -6.86 -13.73
N LYS A 45 8.19 -5.95 -14.22
CA LYS A 45 7.79 -4.79 -15.04
C LYS A 45 6.98 -5.16 -16.29
N ALA A 46 7.20 -6.36 -16.83
CA ALA A 46 6.46 -6.87 -17.99
C ALA A 46 4.96 -7.08 -17.73
N LEU A 47 4.53 -7.16 -16.49
CA LEU A 47 3.13 -7.14 -16.08
C LEU A 47 2.68 -5.70 -15.77
N ASP A 48 2.67 -4.86 -16.79
CA ASP A 48 2.41 -3.43 -16.69
C ASP A 48 1.08 -3.09 -16.00
N THR A 49 0.02 -3.86 -16.26
CA THR A 49 -1.30 -3.69 -15.65
C THR A 49 -1.32 -3.91 -14.13
N ILE A 50 -0.41 -4.74 -13.61
CA ILE A 50 -0.30 -4.99 -12.16
C ILE A 50 0.82 -4.14 -11.58
N TYR A 51 2.04 -4.27 -12.11
CA TYR A 51 3.20 -3.51 -11.64
C TYR A 51 2.99 -1.99 -11.76
N GLY A 52 2.41 -1.54 -12.86
CA GLY A 52 2.06 -0.13 -13.08
C GLY A 52 1.11 0.46 -12.03
N GLY A 53 0.32 -0.37 -11.35
CA GLY A 53 -0.48 0.07 -10.21
C GLY A 53 0.37 0.64 -9.07
N ALA A 54 1.52 0.03 -8.78
CA ALA A 54 2.46 0.56 -7.80
C ALA A 54 3.10 1.88 -8.25
N GLU A 55 3.42 2.01 -9.53
CA GLU A 55 3.98 3.25 -10.10
C GLU A 55 2.95 4.39 -10.08
N VAL A 56 1.68 4.10 -10.41
CA VAL A 56 0.58 5.07 -10.31
C VAL A 56 0.39 5.53 -8.86
N PHE A 57 0.40 4.59 -7.91
CA PHE A 57 0.32 4.92 -6.49
C PHE A 57 1.48 5.83 -6.06
N ALA A 58 2.72 5.49 -6.41
CA ALA A 58 3.90 6.28 -6.10
C ALA A 58 3.81 7.71 -6.67
N LYS A 59 3.33 7.84 -7.92
CA LYS A 59 3.09 9.12 -8.57
C LYS A 59 2.04 9.95 -7.82
N MET A 60 0.89 9.35 -7.48
CA MET A 60 -0.19 10.03 -6.75
C MET A 60 0.27 10.54 -5.38
N VAL A 61 1.07 9.74 -4.65
CA VAL A 61 1.65 10.16 -3.36
C VAL A 61 2.59 11.35 -3.54
N SER A 62 3.45 11.32 -4.56
CA SER A 62 4.34 12.44 -4.87
C SER A 62 3.57 13.71 -5.22
N GLU A 63 2.55 13.61 -6.08
CA GLU A 63 1.70 14.74 -6.48
C GLU A 63 0.91 15.31 -5.27
N ALA A 64 0.34 14.46 -4.43
CA ALA A 64 -0.43 14.87 -3.26
C ALA A 64 0.42 15.54 -2.16
N THR A 65 1.74 15.37 -2.21
CA THR A 65 2.68 15.90 -1.22
C THR A 65 3.66 16.92 -1.80
N ASP A 66 3.38 17.46 -2.98
CA ASP A 66 4.27 18.41 -3.70
C ASP A 66 5.71 17.88 -3.78
N GLY A 67 5.89 16.57 -4.01
CA GLY A 67 7.18 15.90 -4.11
C GLY A 67 7.91 15.70 -2.77
N ASN A 68 7.29 16.02 -1.65
CA ASN A 68 7.91 15.82 -0.33
C ASN A 68 7.92 14.36 0.12
N PHE A 69 7.01 13.53 -0.39
CA PHE A 69 7.03 12.09 -0.18
C PHE A 69 7.17 11.38 -1.54
N GLN A 70 8.25 10.64 -1.71
CA GLN A 70 8.54 9.90 -2.93
C GLN A 70 8.65 8.41 -2.64
N ILE A 71 8.07 7.60 -3.50
CA ILE A 71 8.15 6.14 -3.42
C ILE A 71 8.89 5.63 -4.67
N GLN A 72 10.00 4.94 -4.46
CA GLN A 72 10.76 4.28 -5.52
C GLN A 72 10.27 2.84 -5.66
N CYS A 73 9.73 2.50 -6.84
CA CYS A 73 9.21 1.16 -7.12
C CYS A 73 10.31 0.27 -7.71
N PHE A 74 10.43 -0.94 -7.17
CA PHE A 74 11.37 -1.98 -7.59
C PHE A 74 10.59 -3.24 -7.97
N ALA A 75 10.89 -3.80 -9.13
CA ALA A 75 10.25 -5.03 -9.59
C ALA A 75 10.76 -6.26 -8.83
N ALA A 76 10.04 -7.37 -9.00
CA ALA A 76 10.44 -8.66 -8.46
C ALA A 76 11.88 -9.02 -8.83
N GLY A 77 12.70 -9.30 -7.83
CA GLY A 77 14.12 -9.67 -8.01
C GLY A 77 15.09 -8.49 -8.04
N GLU A 78 14.64 -7.23 -8.06
CA GLU A 78 15.55 -6.06 -8.01
C GLU A 78 16.11 -5.81 -6.59
N ILE A 79 15.32 -6.04 -5.54
CA ILE A 79 15.77 -5.99 -4.14
C ILE A 79 15.72 -7.38 -3.52
N VAL A 80 14.55 -8.03 -3.58
CA VAL A 80 14.32 -9.38 -3.07
C VAL A 80 13.51 -10.18 -4.09
N PRO A 81 13.58 -11.53 -4.04
CA PRO A 81 12.67 -12.38 -4.81
C PRO A 81 11.21 -12.01 -4.53
N GLY A 82 10.36 -12.02 -5.56
CA GLY A 82 8.97 -11.54 -5.46
C GLY A 82 8.14 -12.18 -4.35
N LEU A 83 8.39 -13.45 -4.03
CA LEU A 83 7.70 -14.16 -2.93
C LEU A 83 8.22 -13.80 -1.53
N GLN A 84 9.24 -12.96 -1.42
CA GLN A 84 9.80 -12.47 -0.16
C GLN A 84 9.45 -10.99 0.11
N ALA A 85 8.61 -10.38 -0.72
CA ALA A 85 8.31 -8.95 -0.61
C ALA A 85 7.72 -8.55 0.75
N ALA A 86 6.73 -9.31 1.28
CA ALA A 86 6.17 -9.03 2.60
C ALA A 86 7.19 -9.28 3.72
N ASP A 87 8.05 -10.29 3.59
CA ASP A 87 9.09 -10.57 4.57
C ASP A 87 10.11 -9.44 4.67
N ALA A 88 10.54 -8.92 3.52
CA ALA A 88 11.46 -7.80 3.47
C ALA A 88 10.87 -6.54 4.12
N THR A 89 9.56 -6.32 3.97
CA THR A 89 8.86 -5.21 4.60
C THR A 89 8.70 -5.43 6.11
N ALA A 90 8.29 -6.62 6.53
CA ALA A 90 8.20 -6.98 7.94
C ALA A 90 9.54 -6.87 8.68
N ALA A 91 10.65 -7.19 8.00
CA ALA A 91 12.01 -7.05 8.51
C ALA A 91 12.56 -5.62 8.44
N GLY A 92 11.82 -4.65 7.88
CA GLY A 92 12.28 -3.28 7.70
C GLY A 92 13.38 -3.10 6.64
N THR A 93 13.60 -4.12 5.78
CA THR A 93 14.56 -4.01 4.68
C THR A 93 14.12 -3.00 3.63
N VAL A 94 12.81 -2.90 3.41
CA VAL A 94 12.14 -1.90 2.59
C VAL A 94 10.92 -1.37 3.33
N GLU A 95 10.48 -0.19 2.96
CA GLU A 95 9.39 0.52 3.65
C GLU A 95 8.00 0.03 3.22
N ALA A 96 7.88 -0.50 1.99
CA ALA A 96 6.60 -0.98 1.45
C ALA A 96 6.77 -2.18 0.53
N ALA A 97 5.71 -2.99 0.40
CA ALA A 97 5.62 -4.07 -0.57
C ALA A 97 4.32 -3.96 -1.39
N HIS A 98 4.43 -4.24 -2.69
CA HIS A 98 3.30 -4.48 -3.57
C HIS A 98 3.23 -5.97 -3.90
N THR A 99 2.31 -6.68 -3.27
CA THR A 99 2.23 -8.14 -3.32
C THR A 99 0.78 -8.61 -3.22
N VAL A 100 0.57 -9.92 -3.26
CA VAL A 100 -0.73 -10.53 -3.01
C VAL A 100 -0.65 -11.51 -1.85
N ALA A 101 -1.62 -11.44 -0.96
CA ALA A 101 -1.61 -12.13 0.32
C ALA A 101 -1.45 -13.65 0.20
N TYR A 102 -2.13 -14.33 -0.72
CA TYR A 102 -2.07 -15.79 -0.85
C TYR A 102 -0.68 -16.34 -1.26
N TYR A 103 0.28 -15.50 -1.64
CA TYR A 103 1.65 -15.95 -1.86
C TYR A 103 2.31 -16.47 -0.57
N TYR A 104 1.82 -16.04 0.56
CA TYR A 104 2.33 -16.41 1.90
C TYR A 104 1.52 -17.52 2.58
N TRP A 105 0.64 -18.20 1.83
CA TRP A 105 -0.13 -19.35 2.28
C TRP A 105 0.68 -20.40 3.04
N GLY A 106 1.91 -20.66 2.59
CA GLY A 106 2.80 -21.63 3.21
C GLY A 106 3.26 -21.27 4.62
N LYS A 107 3.09 -20.02 5.05
CA LYS A 107 3.42 -19.53 6.39
C LYS A 107 2.23 -19.69 7.34
N ASP A 108 1.09 -19.18 6.88
CA ASP A 108 -0.19 -19.27 7.58
C ASP A 108 -1.33 -19.26 6.56
N PRO A 109 -2.27 -20.21 6.59
CA PRO A 109 -3.44 -20.23 5.71
C PRO A 109 -4.30 -18.96 5.77
N ALA A 110 -4.29 -18.20 6.87
CA ALA A 110 -5.04 -16.97 7.02
C ALA A 110 -4.65 -15.90 5.96
N TRP A 111 -3.43 -15.94 5.46
CA TRP A 111 -3.01 -15.08 4.34
C TRP A 111 -3.91 -15.19 3.12
N ALA A 112 -4.49 -16.37 2.82
CA ALA A 112 -5.37 -16.55 1.68
C ALA A 112 -6.67 -15.76 1.79
N LEU A 113 -7.15 -15.49 3.00
CA LEU A 113 -8.40 -14.79 3.24
C LEU A 113 -8.36 -13.32 2.79
N GLY A 114 -7.16 -12.73 2.73
CA GLY A 114 -6.96 -11.36 2.25
C GLY A 114 -7.01 -11.18 0.73
N ALA A 115 -7.19 -12.26 -0.04
CA ALA A 115 -7.15 -12.20 -1.49
C ALA A 115 -8.14 -13.17 -2.16
N ALA A 116 -7.67 -14.11 -2.97
CA ALA A 116 -8.47 -14.96 -3.82
C ALA A 116 -8.84 -16.28 -3.13
N VAL A 117 -9.98 -16.32 -2.47
CA VAL A 117 -10.60 -17.56 -2.00
C VAL A 117 -11.47 -18.11 -3.14
N PRO A 118 -11.25 -19.37 -3.61
CA PRO A 118 -12.05 -19.96 -4.66
C PRO A 118 -13.54 -19.95 -4.32
N PHE A 119 -14.38 -19.57 -5.30
CA PHE A 119 -15.85 -19.50 -5.18
C PHE A 119 -16.38 -18.48 -4.12
N ALA A 120 -15.53 -17.63 -3.57
CA ALA A 120 -15.92 -16.60 -2.62
C ALA A 120 -16.33 -15.29 -3.35
N LEU A 121 -15.94 -14.15 -2.82
CA LEU A 121 -16.36 -12.84 -3.34
C LEU A 121 -15.64 -12.49 -4.66
N ASN A 122 -16.39 -11.95 -5.62
CA ASN A 122 -15.81 -11.31 -6.80
C ASN A 122 -15.19 -9.95 -6.40
N ALA A 123 -14.57 -9.24 -7.37
CA ALA A 123 -13.89 -7.96 -7.13
C ALA A 123 -14.78 -6.94 -6.41
N ARG A 124 -16.04 -6.79 -6.84
CA ARG A 124 -16.97 -5.84 -6.21
C ARG A 124 -17.33 -6.26 -4.79
N GLY A 125 -17.61 -7.53 -4.57
CA GLY A 125 -17.92 -8.07 -3.24
C GLY A 125 -16.71 -7.95 -2.30
N MET A 126 -15.50 -8.23 -2.79
CA MET A 126 -14.28 -8.09 -2.01
C MET A 126 -14.03 -6.62 -1.61
N ASN A 127 -14.21 -5.68 -2.52
CA ASN A 127 -14.09 -4.26 -2.19
C ASN A 127 -15.15 -3.82 -1.17
N ALA A 128 -16.40 -4.27 -1.32
CA ALA A 128 -17.46 -3.95 -0.36
C ALA A 128 -17.13 -4.52 1.03
N TRP A 129 -16.63 -5.76 1.10
CA TRP A 129 -16.22 -6.37 2.37
C TRP A 129 -15.04 -5.64 2.98
N MET A 130 -13.99 -5.36 2.21
CA MET A 130 -12.79 -4.68 2.72
C MET A 130 -13.10 -3.29 3.25
N TYR A 131 -13.84 -2.45 2.49
CA TYR A 131 -14.04 -1.04 2.86
C TYR A 131 -15.28 -0.78 3.74
N HIS A 132 -16.27 -1.69 3.74
CA HIS A 132 -17.55 -1.46 4.43
C HIS A 132 -18.00 -2.64 5.29
N GLY A 133 -17.38 -3.80 5.15
CA GLY A 133 -17.73 -5.03 5.88
C GLY A 133 -16.76 -5.41 6.99
N GLY A 134 -15.83 -4.52 7.36
CA GLY A 134 -14.83 -4.79 8.41
C GLY A 134 -13.64 -5.64 7.96
N GLY A 135 -13.56 -5.96 6.65
CA GLY A 135 -12.51 -6.85 6.13
C GLY A 135 -11.12 -6.30 6.31
N ILE A 136 -10.92 -4.99 6.09
CA ILE A 136 -9.61 -4.35 6.24
C ILE A 136 -9.14 -4.35 7.69
N ASP A 137 -10.04 -4.12 8.64
CA ASP A 137 -9.71 -4.11 10.07
C ASP A 137 -9.33 -5.52 10.53
N LEU A 138 -10.14 -6.52 10.18
CA LEU A 138 -9.90 -7.92 10.52
C LEU A 138 -8.58 -8.43 9.89
N PHE A 139 -8.33 -8.10 8.63
CA PHE A 139 -7.09 -8.52 7.97
C PHE A 139 -5.86 -7.80 8.54
N ASN A 140 -5.98 -6.54 8.93
CA ASN A 140 -4.90 -5.80 9.59
C ASN A 140 -4.65 -6.25 11.04
N GLU A 141 -5.63 -6.79 11.75
CA GLU A 141 -5.39 -7.48 13.02
C GLU A 141 -4.45 -8.67 12.83
N PHE A 142 -4.67 -9.47 11.80
CA PHE A 142 -3.76 -10.58 11.43
C PHE A 142 -2.38 -10.07 10.97
N LEU A 143 -2.35 -9.08 10.06
CA LEU A 143 -1.09 -8.52 9.54
C LEU A 143 -0.26 -7.84 10.62
N GLY A 144 -0.89 -7.22 11.61
CA GLY A 144 -0.23 -6.59 12.75
C GLY A 144 0.62 -7.59 13.56
N GLN A 145 0.20 -8.85 13.65
CA GLN A 145 0.99 -9.92 14.28
C GLN A 145 2.26 -10.24 13.49
N GLN A 146 2.29 -9.89 12.21
CA GLN A 146 3.45 -10.04 11.33
C GLN A 146 4.28 -8.74 11.20
N GLY A 147 3.95 -7.70 11.97
CA GLY A 147 4.61 -6.39 11.89
C GLY A 147 4.26 -5.59 10.64
N LEU A 148 3.11 -5.87 10.03
CA LEU A 148 2.66 -5.27 8.78
C LEU A 148 1.32 -4.55 8.95
N VAL A 149 1.06 -3.60 8.06
CA VAL A 149 -0.25 -3.04 7.79
C VAL A 149 -0.51 -3.14 6.28
N GLY A 150 -1.72 -3.51 5.89
CA GLY A 150 -2.07 -3.72 4.48
C GLY A 150 -3.30 -2.93 4.05
N PHE A 151 -3.29 -2.58 2.76
CA PHE A 151 -4.39 -1.90 2.09
C PHE A 151 -4.65 -2.56 0.74
N PRO A 152 -5.91 -2.64 0.27
CA PRO A 152 -6.20 -3.10 -1.09
C PRO A 152 -5.54 -2.18 -2.11
N GLY A 153 -4.64 -2.73 -2.94
CA GLY A 153 -3.90 -1.98 -3.96
C GLY A 153 -4.44 -2.17 -5.38
N GLY A 154 -5.50 -2.96 -5.54
CA GLY A 154 -6.11 -3.25 -6.83
C GLY A 154 -6.77 -4.63 -6.90
N ASN A 155 -7.35 -4.96 -8.03
CA ASN A 155 -8.01 -6.23 -8.26
C ASN A 155 -7.87 -6.64 -9.74
N THR A 156 -7.50 -7.87 -9.99
CA THR A 156 -7.33 -8.42 -11.35
C THR A 156 -8.65 -8.92 -11.98
N GLY A 157 -9.74 -8.87 -11.23
CA GLY A 157 -11.02 -9.45 -11.65
C GLY A 157 -11.03 -10.98 -11.64
N THR A 158 -11.99 -11.56 -12.31
CA THR A 158 -12.11 -13.01 -12.45
C THR A 158 -10.98 -13.56 -13.30
N GLN A 159 -10.28 -14.55 -12.77
CA GLN A 159 -9.22 -15.25 -13.51
C GLN A 159 -9.76 -16.55 -14.12
N MET A 160 -9.23 -16.92 -15.28
CA MET A 160 -9.45 -18.23 -15.88
C MET A 160 -8.75 -19.32 -15.07
N GLY A 161 -9.26 -20.57 -15.18
CA GLY A 161 -8.69 -21.73 -14.47
C GLY A 161 -7.21 -22.01 -14.80
N GLY A 162 -6.76 -21.64 -16.00
CA GLY A 162 -5.35 -21.77 -16.38
C GLY A 162 -5.13 -21.83 -17.89
N TRP A 163 -3.85 -21.88 -18.26
CA TRP A 163 -3.39 -22.08 -19.64
C TRP A 163 -2.76 -23.47 -19.75
N PHE A 164 -3.26 -24.29 -20.65
CA PHE A 164 -2.88 -25.68 -20.81
C PHE A 164 -2.34 -25.96 -22.19
N ARG A 165 -1.39 -26.88 -22.30
CA ARG A 165 -0.85 -27.34 -23.59
C ARG A 165 -1.78 -28.34 -24.31
N LYS A 166 -2.74 -28.88 -23.60
CA LYS A 166 -3.78 -29.80 -24.09
C LYS A 166 -5.14 -29.36 -23.58
N GLN A 167 -6.19 -29.79 -24.25
CA GLN A 167 -7.55 -29.59 -23.79
C GLN A 167 -7.80 -30.43 -22.52
N ILE A 168 -8.43 -29.84 -21.52
CA ILE A 168 -8.86 -30.49 -20.29
C ILE A 168 -10.37 -30.59 -20.33
N ASN A 169 -10.90 -31.79 -20.43
CA ASN A 169 -12.35 -32.04 -20.53
C ASN A 169 -12.87 -32.75 -19.27
N THR A 170 -12.07 -33.49 -18.56
CA THR A 170 -12.43 -34.29 -17.40
C THR A 170 -11.44 -34.14 -16.26
N LEU A 171 -11.81 -34.58 -15.06
CA LEU A 171 -10.89 -34.62 -13.91
C LEU A 171 -9.71 -35.58 -14.16
N GLU A 172 -9.94 -36.64 -14.94
CA GLU A 172 -8.86 -37.58 -15.30
C GLU A 172 -7.74 -36.91 -16.10
N ASP A 173 -8.08 -35.92 -16.92
CA ASP A 173 -7.08 -35.14 -17.68
C ASP A 173 -6.17 -34.29 -16.80
N MET A 174 -6.58 -34.04 -15.56
CA MET A 174 -5.80 -33.28 -14.59
C MET A 174 -4.79 -34.13 -13.82
N LYS A 175 -4.96 -35.45 -13.79
CA LYS A 175 -4.07 -36.34 -13.03
C LYS A 175 -2.63 -36.24 -13.55
N GLY A 176 -1.72 -35.97 -12.63
CA GLY A 176 -0.30 -35.81 -12.95
C GLY A 176 0.05 -34.54 -13.72
N LEU A 177 -0.88 -33.60 -13.92
CA LEU A 177 -0.65 -32.36 -14.62
C LEU A 177 0.20 -31.40 -13.76
N LYS A 178 1.36 -30.98 -14.29
CA LYS A 178 2.17 -29.95 -13.64
C LYS A 178 1.62 -28.58 -14.00
N MET A 179 1.02 -27.92 -13.02
CA MET A 179 0.38 -26.64 -13.19
C MET A 179 0.88 -25.63 -12.14
N ARG A 180 1.11 -24.38 -12.56
CA ARG A 180 1.30 -23.27 -11.61
C ARG A 180 -0.06 -22.69 -11.23
N ILE A 181 -0.38 -22.71 -9.96
CA ILE A 181 -1.61 -22.13 -9.41
C ILE A 181 -1.29 -21.49 -8.04
N GLY A 182 -2.05 -20.46 -7.66
CA GLY A 182 -1.79 -19.73 -6.41
C GLY A 182 -2.37 -20.45 -5.19
N GLY A 183 -1.61 -20.49 -4.11
CA GLY A 183 -1.97 -20.76 -2.72
C GLY A 183 -3.13 -21.73 -2.50
N PHE A 184 -4.24 -21.22 -2.00
CA PHE A 184 -5.42 -22.00 -1.63
C PHE A 184 -6.05 -22.78 -2.79
N ALA A 185 -6.13 -22.16 -3.98
CA ALA A 185 -6.62 -22.84 -5.17
C ALA A 185 -5.76 -24.06 -5.56
N GLY A 186 -4.45 -24.00 -5.29
CA GLY A 186 -3.54 -25.13 -5.49
C GLY A 186 -3.94 -26.33 -4.63
N LYS A 187 -4.33 -26.10 -3.38
CA LYS A 187 -4.79 -27.17 -2.48
C LYS A 187 -6.11 -27.79 -2.92
N VAL A 188 -6.99 -27.01 -3.54
CA VAL A 188 -8.23 -27.55 -4.13
C VAL A 188 -7.90 -28.45 -5.31
N VAL A 189 -7.08 -27.98 -6.25
CA VAL A 189 -6.71 -28.74 -7.45
C VAL A 189 -5.91 -30.01 -7.09
N GLU A 190 -5.00 -29.95 -6.12
CA GLU A 190 -4.23 -31.10 -5.62
C GLU A 190 -5.15 -32.25 -5.14
N LYS A 191 -6.33 -31.92 -4.57
CA LYS A 191 -7.31 -32.93 -4.13
C LYS A 191 -8.14 -33.53 -5.28
N LEU A 192 -8.10 -32.90 -6.45
CA LEU A 192 -8.84 -33.37 -7.62
C LEU A 192 -8.00 -34.29 -8.52
N GLY A 193 -6.69 -34.41 -8.27
CA GLY A 193 -5.78 -35.25 -9.04
C GLY A 193 -4.42 -34.67 -9.27
#